data_c7668cb497ae9f674238669d2ff68d9c
#
_entry.id   c7668cb497ae9f674238669d2ff68d9c
#
_cell.length_a   1.000
_cell.length_b   1.000
_cell.length_c   1.000
_cell.angle_alpha   90.00
_cell.angle_beta   90.00
_cell.angle_gamma   90.00
#
_symmetry.space_group_name_H-M   'P 1'
#
loop_
_entity.id
_entity.type
_entity.pdbx_description
1 polymer ?
#
loop_
_entity_poly.entity_id
_entity_poly.type
_entity_poly.pdbx_seq_one_letter_code
_entity_poly.pdbx_strand_id
1 'polypeptide(L)'
;MNEHTPQRTARRTRMVRYATTATAAAGLALTALAPTAASAAPRPDSVQQRLDALVKDDGMPAALATVKGRDGRSRTYTAGVGDLATKAKVPVDGQIRAGSNTKAFTAVVVLQLVAEGRIGLDTAVDTYLPGLLRGDGIDGRNITVRQLLQHTSGLPDYLDAPALADFVPIQYRYFEPRELLDGALAQKALFAPGADWMYSNTNYLVAGLLIQKVTGRPYDEEVTKRVIDRIGLRHTYVPAPGETALREPHPHAYLAAEPGVPRFDYTEMDSSMAWSAGAVVSTDTDLNTFYSALLTGRLLPADQLAQMRTTVPAELLGPGVRYGLGIQSRPLTCGGLAWGHGGTSAAHKNRGGVTEDGRAVSITVTTVPDAPTAKHMTDAVDAALCR
;
A
#
# COMPACT_ATOMS: atom_id res chain seq x y z
N MET A 1 -58.50 48.00 -19.47
CA MET A 1 -58.52 49.46 -19.51
C MET A 1 -57.15 49.90 -19.97
N ASN A 2 -57.20 50.53 -21.18
CA ASN A 2 -56.24 51.39 -21.84
C ASN A 2 -54.78 50.83 -22.06
N GLU A 3 -54.45 50.34 -23.25
CA GLU A 3 -54.21 50.99 -24.54
C GLU A 3 -53.32 52.26 -24.45
N HIS A 4 -52.14 52.12 -25.11
CA HIS A 4 -51.76 53.04 -26.19
C HIS A 4 -50.39 52.63 -26.82
N THR A 5 -50.47 52.22 -28.08
CA THR A 5 -49.50 52.48 -29.15
C THR A 5 -49.91 53.87 -29.75
N PRO A 6 -49.05 54.65 -30.45
CA PRO A 6 -48.47 54.34 -31.75
C PRO A 6 -47.14 55.13 -32.08
N GLN A 7 -46.49 54.91 -33.07
CA GLN A 7 -46.43 55.34 -34.48
C GLN A 7 -45.02 55.56 -35.00
N ARG A 8 -44.87 55.00 -36.16
CA ARG A 8 -43.95 55.22 -37.30
C ARG A 8 -43.54 56.70 -37.56
N THR A 9 -42.28 56.86 -38.03
CA THR A 9 -42.01 57.78 -39.17
C THR A 9 -40.82 57.21 -39.99
N ALA A 10 -41.13 57.00 -41.29
CA ALA A 10 -40.19 56.75 -42.35
C ALA A 10 -39.66 58.07 -42.90
N ARG A 11 -38.40 58.17 -43.29
CA ARG A 11 -37.97 59.17 -44.27
C ARG A 11 -37.00 58.55 -45.27
N ARG A 12 -37.38 58.83 -46.50
CA ARG A 12 -36.84 58.40 -47.80
C ARG A 12 -35.54 59.13 -48.17
N THR A 13 -34.79 58.44 -48.99
CA THR A 13 -34.10 58.83 -50.24
C THR A 13 -32.86 59.72 -50.19
N ARG A 14 -31.76 59.22 -50.68
CA ARG A 14 -31.19 59.72 -51.98
C ARG A 14 -30.13 58.75 -52.53
N MET A 15 -30.41 58.29 -53.74
CA MET A 15 -29.47 57.62 -54.65
C MET A 15 -28.51 58.65 -55.25
N VAL A 16 -27.23 58.42 -55.24
CA VAL A 16 -26.30 59.02 -56.17
C VAL A 16 -25.48 57.91 -56.79
N ARG A 17 -25.68 57.73 -58.06
CA ARG A 17 -24.86 56.86 -58.94
C ARG A 17 -23.62 57.64 -59.34
N TYR A 18 -22.44 57.07 -59.18
CA TYR A 18 -21.29 57.36 -60.02
C TYR A 18 -20.68 56.03 -60.47
N ALA A 19 -20.48 55.97 -61.77
CA ALA A 19 -19.87 54.87 -62.47
C ALA A 19 -18.34 55.08 -62.61
N THR A 20 -17.72 53.96 -62.95
CA THR A 20 -16.38 53.83 -63.61
C THR A 20 -15.24 53.74 -62.59
N THR A 21 -14.35 52.82 -62.66
CA THR A 21 -13.55 52.23 -63.76
C THR A 21 -12.92 50.94 -63.25
N ALA A 22 -12.91 49.91 -64.10
CA ALA A 22 -12.22 48.63 -63.84
C ALA A 22 -10.71 48.84 -64.00
N THR A 23 -9.96 48.46 -62.98
CA THR A 23 -8.55 48.15 -63.07
C THR A 23 -8.30 46.74 -62.58
N ALA A 24 -7.96 45.85 -63.49
CA ALA A 24 -7.55 44.50 -63.17
C ALA A 24 -6.19 44.51 -62.50
N ALA A 25 -6.11 44.20 -61.23
CA ALA A 25 -4.88 43.88 -60.56
C ALA A 25 -4.87 42.35 -60.29
N ALA A 26 -3.97 41.66 -60.99
CA ALA A 26 -3.70 40.25 -60.74
C ALA A 26 -3.01 40.11 -59.37
N GLY A 27 -3.79 39.74 -58.35
CA GLY A 27 -3.27 39.41 -57.02
C GLY A 27 -2.80 37.96 -57.00
N LEU A 28 -1.51 37.73 -56.89
CA LEU A 28 -0.94 36.44 -56.50
C LEU A 28 -1.44 36.11 -55.08
N ALA A 29 -2.35 35.12 -54.98
CA ALA A 29 -2.71 34.55 -53.72
C ALA A 29 -1.55 33.66 -53.24
N LEU A 30 -0.68 34.17 -52.37
CA LEU A 30 0.18 33.32 -51.53
C LEU A 30 -0.73 32.61 -50.53
N THR A 31 -1.06 31.35 -50.79
CA THR A 31 -1.60 30.45 -49.78
C THR A 31 -0.50 30.14 -48.76
N ALA A 32 -0.48 30.86 -47.67
CA ALA A 32 0.34 30.52 -46.50
C ALA A 32 -0.17 29.15 -45.99
N LEU A 33 0.55 28.08 -46.30
CA LEU A 33 0.41 26.79 -45.60
C LEU A 33 0.82 27.03 -44.13
N ALA A 34 -0.16 27.26 -43.28
CA ALA A 34 0.06 27.19 -41.86
C ALA A 34 0.58 25.79 -41.50
N PRO A 35 1.70 25.65 -40.81
CA PRO A 35 2.16 24.35 -40.37
C PRO A 35 1.07 23.80 -39.42
N THR A 36 0.41 22.70 -39.85
CA THR A 36 -0.42 21.90 -38.93
C THR A 36 0.50 21.46 -37.80
N ALA A 37 0.28 22.04 -36.61
CA ALA A 37 0.91 21.53 -35.40
C ALA A 37 0.58 20.04 -35.31
N ALA A 38 1.54 19.20 -35.63
CA ALA A 38 1.41 17.77 -35.38
C ALA A 38 1.17 17.63 -33.88
N SER A 39 -0.06 17.26 -33.52
CA SER A 39 -0.40 16.90 -32.14
C SER A 39 0.54 15.76 -31.77
N ALA A 40 1.55 16.03 -30.94
CA ALA A 40 2.42 14.99 -30.46
C ALA A 40 1.53 13.93 -29.79
N ALA A 41 1.64 12.70 -30.28
CA ALA A 41 0.93 11.58 -29.64
C ALA A 41 1.20 11.61 -28.14
N PRO A 42 0.17 11.41 -27.29
CA PRO A 42 0.38 11.41 -25.86
C PRO A 42 1.54 10.46 -25.53
N ARG A 43 2.54 10.95 -24.81
CA ARG A 43 3.62 10.07 -24.34
C ARG A 43 2.98 8.97 -23.50
N PRO A 44 3.29 7.70 -23.80
CA PRO A 44 2.74 6.59 -23.01
C PRO A 44 3.01 6.83 -21.52
N ASP A 45 2.01 6.56 -20.67
CA ASP A 45 2.16 6.72 -19.23
C ASP A 45 3.23 5.75 -18.72
N SER A 46 4.29 6.28 -18.12
CA SER A 46 5.44 5.48 -17.68
C SER A 46 5.10 4.51 -16.55
N VAL A 47 4.01 4.76 -15.79
CA VAL A 47 3.53 3.79 -14.79
C VAL A 47 2.90 2.60 -15.51
N GLN A 48 2.01 2.85 -16.47
CA GLN A 48 1.41 1.76 -17.26
C GLN A 48 2.49 0.92 -17.95
N GLN A 49 3.48 1.55 -18.57
CA GLN A 49 4.60 0.82 -19.20
C GLN A 49 5.34 -0.10 -18.23
N ARG A 50 5.58 0.36 -16.98
CA ARG A 50 6.24 -0.45 -15.96
C ARG A 50 5.38 -1.61 -15.48
N LEU A 51 4.07 -1.40 -15.32
CA LEU A 51 3.15 -2.48 -15.00
C LEU A 51 3.08 -3.51 -16.14
N ASP A 52 3.03 -3.03 -17.38
CA ASP A 52 3.04 -3.91 -18.56
C ASP A 52 4.33 -4.76 -18.61
N ALA A 53 5.48 -4.18 -18.24
CA ALA A 53 6.76 -4.89 -18.18
C ALA A 53 6.75 -5.97 -17.07
N LEU A 54 6.22 -5.67 -15.88
CA LEU A 54 6.07 -6.68 -14.81
C LEU A 54 5.26 -7.89 -15.29
N VAL A 55 4.27 -7.68 -16.15
CA VAL A 55 3.47 -8.79 -16.69
C VAL A 55 4.18 -9.48 -17.86
N LYS A 56 4.66 -8.73 -18.86
CA LYS A 56 5.17 -9.28 -20.12
C LYS A 56 6.59 -9.83 -19.99
N ASP A 57 7.44 -9.10 -19.27
CA ASP A 57 8.87 -9.40 -19.20
C ASP A 57 9.19 -10.21 -17.93
N ASP A 58 8.51 -9.93 -16.81
CA ASP A 58 8.74 -10.58 -15.52
C ASP A 58 7.72 -11.71 -15.22
N GLY A 59 6.72 -11.91 -16.09
CA GLY A 59 5.79 -13.06 -16.01
C GLY A 59 4.78 -12.98 -14.85
N MET A 60 4.50 -11.78 -14.32
CA MET A 60 3.46 -11.63 -13.29
C MET A 60 2.07 -11.84 -13.90
N PRO A 61 1.15 -12.59 -13.23
CA PRO A 61 -0.21 -12.80 -13.74
C PRO A 61 -0.97 -11.50 -13.90
N ALA A 62 -0.92 -10.65 -12.88
CA ALA A 62 -1.49 -9.31 -12.88
C ALA A 62 -0.62 -8.33 -12.08
N ALA A 63 -0.72 -7.07 -12.46
CA ALA A 63 -0.19 -5.94 -11.70
C ALA A 63 -1.26 -4.85 -11.59
N LEU A 64 -1.39 -4.29 -10.39
CA LEU A 64 -2.27 -3.18 -10.05
C LEU A 64 -1.43 -2.03 -9.50
N ALA A 65 -1.86 -0.80 -9.71
CA ALA A 65 -1.26 0.34 -9.05
C ALA A 65 -2.26 1.48 -8.84
N THR A 66 -2.06 2.22 -7.76
CA THR A 66 -2.66 3.54 -7.57
C THR A 66 -1.57 4.56 -7.30
N VAL A 67 -1.58 5.65 -8.06
CA VAL A 67 -0.61 6.74 -7.94
C VAL A 67 -1.35 8.05 -7.68
N LYS A 68 -1.00 8.74 -6.60
CA LYS A 68 -1.43 10.11 -6.31
C LYS A 68 -0.29 11.06 -6.65
N GLY A 69 -0.50 11.89 -7.66
CA GLY A 69 0.48 12.85 -8.14
C GLY A 69 0.51 14.15 -7.32
N ARG A 70 1.40 15.06 -7.71
CA ARG A 70 1.52 16.43 -7.14
C ARG A 70 0.24 17.26 -7.33
N ASP A 71 -0.56 16.95 -8.35
CA ASP A 71 -1.87 17.56 -8.62
C ASP A 71 -2.97 17.10 -7.63
N GLY A 72 -2.62 16.23 -6.68
CA GLY A 72 -3.53 15.65 -5.71
C GLY A 72 -4.50 14.60 -6.27
N ARG A 73 -4.46 14.32 -7.57
CA ARG A 73 -5.33 13.35 -8.23
C ARG A 73 -4.76 11.96 -8.13
N SER A 74 -5.61 11.00 -7.79
CA SER A 74 -5.29 9.58 -7.84
C SER A 74 -5.64 9.01 -9.23
N ARG A 75 -4.76 8.14 -9.72
CA ARG A 75 -4.92 7.40 -10.97
C ARG A 75 -4.63 5.93 -10.70
N THR A 76 -5.51 5.07 -11.17
CA THR A 76 -5.39 3.61 -11.06
C THR A 76 -4.96 3.01 -12.39
N TYR A 77 -4.14 1.97 -12.31
CA TYR A 77 -3.57 1.27 -13.44
C TYR A 77 -3.69 -0.23 -13.22
N THR A 78 -3.88 -0.98 -14.29
CA THR A 78 -3.88 -2.45 -14.26
C THR A 78 -3.16 -3.01 -15.46
N ALA A 79 -2.50 -4.16 -15.30
CA ALA A 79 -1.90 -4.92 -16.38
C ALA A 79 -2.11 -6.43 -16.15
N GLY A 80 -2.04 -7.21 -17.21
CA GLY A 80 -2.21 -8.66 -17.16
C GLY A 80 -3.67 -9.10 -17.12
N VAL A 81 -3.93 -10.25 -16.46
CA VAL A 81 -5.27 -10.84 -16.36
C VAL A 81 -5.62 -11.09 -14.89
N GLY A 82 -6.87 -10.85 -14.55
CA GLY A 82 -7.39 -11.04 -13.19
C GLY A 82 -7.60 -12.52 -12.84
N ASP A 83 -7.63 -13.40 -13.82
CA ASP A 83 -7.73 -14.84 -13.63
C ASP A 83 -7.02 -15.56 -14.79
N LEU A 84 -6.08 -16.43 -14.48
CA LEU A 84 -5.30 -17.17 -15.47
C LEU A 84 -6.13 -18.20 -16.24
N ALA A 85 -7.20 -18.74 -15.64
CA ALA A 85 -8.06 -19.72 -16.28
C ALA A 85 -9.02 -19.07 -17.28
N THR A 86 -9.73 -18.04 -16.86
CA THR A 86 -10.79 -17.39 -17.66
C THR A 86 -10.29 -16.23 -18.51
N LYS A 87 -9.08 -15.72 -18.21
CA LYS A 87 -8.51 -14.49 -18.80
C LYS A 87 -9.37 -13.25 -18.52
N ALA A 88 -10.13 -13.27 -17.43
CA ALA A 88 -10.90 -12.11 -16.96
C ALA A 88 -9.99 -10.89 -16.77
N LYS A 89 -10.55 -9.70 -16.96
CA LYS A 89 -9.82 -8.45 -16.72
C LYS A 89 -9.47 -8.29 -15.24
N VAL A 90 -8.34 -7.66 -14.96
CA VAL A 90 -7.99 -7.22 -13.61
C VAL A 90 -9.01 -6.18 -13.15
N PRO A 91 -9.69 -6.37 -12.01
CA PRO A 91 -10.56 -5.34 -11.44
C PRO A 91 -9.78 -4.06 -11.13
N VAL A 92 -10.35 -2.91 -11.52
CA VAL A 92 -9.76 -1.61 -11.19
C VAL A 92 -9.83 -1.40 -9.68
N ASP A 93 -8.68 -1.10 -9.05
CA ASP A 93 -8.54 -0.96 -7.59
C ASP A 93 -9.09 -2.18 -6.82
N GLY A 94 -8.87 -3.37 -7.38
CA GLY A 94 -9.32 -4.63 -6.77
C GLY A 94 -8.71 -4.88 -5.40
N GLN A 95 -9.45 -5.60 -4.54
CA GLN A 95 -8.94 -5.99 -3.23
C GLN A 95 -7.73 -6.92 -3.34
N ILE A 96 -6.79 -6.72 -2.43
CA ILE A 96 -5.57 -7.51 -2.30
C ILE A 96 -5.31 -7.85 -0.83
N ARG A 97 -4.60 -8.93 -0.56
CA ARG A 97 -4.07 -9.20 0.77
C ARG A 97 -2.84 -8.33 0.98
N ALA A 98 -2.97 -7.34 1.86
CA ALA A 98 -1.96 -6.29 2.06
C ALA A 98 -0.68 -6.79 2.74
N GLY A 99 -0.70 -8.02 3.28
CA GLY A 99 0.45 -8.61 3.93
C GLY A 99 1.01 -7.72 5.05
N SER A 100 2.32 -7.59 5.12
CA SER A 100 2.99 -6.84 6.17
C SER A 100 2.67 -5.34 6.25
N ASN A 101 1.90 -4.76 5.31
CA ASN A 101 1.31 -3.43 5.54
C ASN A 101 0.47 -3.40 6.81
N THR A 102 -0.11 -4.55 7.22
CA THR A 102 -0.82 -4.75 8.50
C THR A 102 -0.04 -4.23 9.69
N LYS A 103 1.30 -4.37 9.67
CA LYS A 103 2.16 -3.93 10.78
C LYS A 103 2.04 -2.44 11.07
N ALA A 104 1.86 -1.62 10.06
CA ALA A 104 1.64 -0.20 10.24
C ALA A 104 0.29 0.09 10.94
N PHE A 105 -0.76 -0.66 10.60
CA PHE A 105 -2.07 -0.57 11.29
C PHE A 105 -1.94 -0.97 12.77
N THR A 106 -1.29 -2.10 13.04
CA THR A 106 -1.02 -2.59 14.40
C THR A 106 -0.22 -1.57 15.21
N ALA A 107 0.85 -1.02 14.64
CA ALA A 107 1.70 -0.02 15.30
C ALA A 107 0.93 1.27 15.60
N VAL A 108 0.05 1.72 14.70
CA VAL A 108 -0.82 2.89 14.95
C VAL A 108 -1.71 2.64 16.16
N VAL A 109 -2.34 1.48 16.30
CA VAL A 109 -3.18 1.14 17.46
C VAL A 109 -2.35 1.15 18.74
N VAL A 110 -1.16 0.52 18.76
CA VAL A 110 -0.26 0.54 19.92
C VAL A 110 0.14 1.98 20.28
N LEU A 111 0.50 2.81 19.30
CA LEU A 111 0.90 4.20 19.54
C LEU A 111 -0.26 5.09 20.00
N GLN A 112 -1.49 4.81 19.60
CA GLN A 112 -2.68 5.46 20.17
C GLN A 112 -2.86 5.08 21.65
N LEU A 113 -2.67 3.79 21.99
CA LEU A 113 -2.71 3.35 23.38
C LEU A 113 -1.57 3.94 24.22
N VAL A 114 -0.41 4.24 23.60
CA VAL A 114 0.67 5.02 24.24
C VAL A 114 0.23 6.46 24.49
N ALA A 115 -0.40 7.10 23.52
CA ALA A 115 -0.94 8.47 23.69
C ALA A 115 -2.02 8.55 24.77
N GLU A 116 -2.77 7.46 24.97
CA GLU A 116 -3.78 7.31 26.03
C GLU A 116 -3.16 6.99 27.42
N GLY A 117 -1.83 6.84 27.50
CA GLY A 117 -1.12 6.48 28.73
C GLY A 117 -1.33 5.03 29.21
N ARG A 118 -1.90 4.17 28.34
CA ARG A 118 -2.22 2.75 28.65
C ARG A 118 -1.03 1.81 28.39
N ILE A 119 -0.12 2.21 27.51
CA ILE A 119 1.12 1.49 27.16
C ILE A 119 2.30 2.46 27.28
N GLY A 120 3.42 2.00 27.86
CA GLY A 120 4.71 2.67 27.75
C GLY A 120 5.57 2.03 26.69
N LEU A 121 6.09 2.81 25.71
CA LEU A 121 6.94 2.26 24.64
C LEU A 121 8.18 1.54 25.19
N ASP A 122 8.79 2.08 26.23
CA ASP A 122 10.01 1.55 26.82
C ASP A 122 9.73 0.66 28.04
N THR A 123 8.46 0.32 28.28
CA THR A 123 8.03 -0.63 29.30
C THR A 123 8.23 -2.06 28.79
N ALA A 124 8.68 -2.94 29.66
CA ALA A 124 8.84 -4.36 29.37
C ALA A 124 7.50 -5.03 29.00
N VAL A 125 7.52 -5.86 27.98
CA VAL A 125 6.33 -6.60 27.51
C VAL A 125 5.71 -7.44 28.61
N ASP A 126 6.54 -8.01 29.50
CA ASP A 126 6.13 -8.83 30.64
C ASP A 126 5.21 -8.09 31.64
N THR A 127 5.28 -6.75 31.69
CA THR A 127 4.36 -5.92 32.50
C THR A 127 2.91 -6.08 32.06
N TYR A 128 2.68 -6.23 30.78
CA TYR A 128 1.34 -6.36 30.20
C TYR A 128 0.94 -7.81 29.96
N LEU A 129 1.91 -8.65 29.56
CA LEU A 129 1.76 -10.05 29.19
C LEU A 129 2.68 -10.93 30.06
N PRO A 130 2.41 -11.02 31.39
CA PRO A 130 3.32 -11.68 32.32
C PRO A 130 3.50 -13.16 31.96
N GLY A 131 4.76 -13.59 31.87
CA GLY A 131 5.11 -14.99 31.57
C GLY A 131 4.91 -15.43 30.13
N LEU A 132 4.40 -14.55 29.23
CA LEU A 132 4.10 -14.93 27.85
C LEU A 132 5.38 -15.26 27.06
N LEU A 133 6.40 -14.42 27.16
CA LEU A 133 7.66 -14.58 26.43
C LEU A 133 8.70 -15.25 27.32
N ARG A 134 8.86 -16.57 27.17
CA ARG A 134 9.88 -17.39 27.85
C ARG A 134 10.39 -18.45 26.88
N GLY A 135 11.71 -18.53 26.72
CA GLY A 135 12.39 -19.47 25.81
C GLY A 135 13.91 -19.41 25.97
N ASP A 136 14.64 -20.11 25.13
CA ASP A 136 16.12 -20.09 25.11
C ASP A 136 16.64 -18.71 24.70
N GLY A 137 17.15 -17.95 25.69
CA GLY A 137 17.56 -16.55 25.50
C GLY A 137 16.40 -15.55 25.37
N ILE A 138 15.15 -16.00 25.51
CA ILE A 138 13.95 -15.17 25.40
C ILE A 138 13.35 -14.91 26.79
N ASP A 139 13.27 -13.63 27.17
CA ASP A 139 12.62 -13.20 28.40
C ASP A 139 11.91 -11.85 28.17
N GLY A 140 10.58 -11.85 28.28
CA GLY A 140 9.74 -10.66 28.10
C GLY A 140 10.02 -9.53 29.10
N ARG A 141 10.71 -9.79 30.20
CA ARG A 141 11.17 -8.76 31.17
C ARG A 141 12.27 -7.86 30.59
N ASN A 142 12.98 -8.34 29.57
CA ASN A 142 14.09 -7.65 28.92
C ASN A 142 13.71 -7.08 27.53
N ILE A 143 12.50 -7.35 27.04
CA ILE A 143 12.00 -6.89 25.74
C ILE A 143 10.99 -5.78 25.95
N THR A 144 11.23 -4.60 25.37
CA THR A 144 10.30 -3.47 25.44
C THR A 144 9.29 -3.50 24.30
N VAL A 145 8.16 -2.79 24.46
CA VAL A 145 7.17 -2.61 23.39
C VAL A 145 7.81 -1.93 22.16
N ARG A 146 8.69 -0.96 22.34
CA ARG A 146 9.46 -0.32 21.26
C ARG A 146 10.25 -1.35 20.46
N GLN A 147 10.94 -2.25 21.13
CA GLN A 147 11.76 -3.26 20.48
C GLN A 147 10.94 -4.26 19.67
N LEU A 148 9.69 -4.57 20.08
CA LEU A 148 8.76 -5.32 19.24
C LEU A 148 8.45 -4.55 17.96
N LEU A 149 7.96 -3.31 18.07
CA LEU A 149 7.53 -2.53 16.91
C LEU A 149 8.66 -2.21 15.94
N GLN A 150 9.92 -2.15 16.42
CA GLN A 150 11.11 -1.79 15.66
C GLN A 150 11.91 -3.00 15.15
N HIS A 151 11.52 -4.23 15.49
CA HIS A 151 12.25 -5.47 15.14
C HIS A 151 13.66 -5.56 15.76
N THR A 152 13.84 -5.02 16.97
CA THR A 152 15.09 -5.11 17.73
C THR A 152 14.94 -5.96 18.99
N SER A 153 13.91 -6.81 19.07
CA SER A 153 13.63 -7.67 20.23
C SER A 153 14.52 -8.91 20.31
N GLY A 154 15.06 -9.38 19.17
CA GLY A 154 15.75 -10.67 19.06
C GLY A 154 14.83 -11.88 19.00
N LEU A 155 13.49 -11.71 18.92
CA LEU A 155 12.55 -12.81 18.77
C LEU A 155 12.69 -13.47 17.39
N PRO A 156 12.82 -14.81 17.31
CA PRO A 156 12.81 -15.55 16.04
C PRO A 156 11.45 -15.41 15.35
N ASP A 157 11.42 -15.60 14.02
CA ASP A 157 10.17 -15.55 13.26
C ASP A 157 9.44 -16.90 13.37
N TYR A 158 8.15 -16.87 13.74
CA TYR A 158 7.34 -18.09 13.79
C TYR A 158 7.17 -18.73 12.40
N LEU A 159 7.29 -17.95 11.31
CA LEU A 159 7.20 -18.47 9.94
C LEU A 159 8.39 -19.39 9.58
N ASP A 160 9.50 -19.33 10.32
CA ASP A 160 10.62 -20.23 10.12
C ASP A 160 10.37 -21.64 10.72
N ALA A 161 9.23 -21.84 11.39
CA ALA A 161 8.84 -23.16 11.92
C ALA A 161 8.57 -24.14 10.74
N PRO A 162 9.15 -25.36 10.76
CA PRO A 162 9.01 -26.33 9.66
C PRO A 162 7.55 -26.67 9.31
N ALA A 163 6.64 -26.60 10.28
CA ALA A 163 5.21 -26.85 10.06
C ALA A 163 4.52 -25.83 9.17
N LEU A 164 5.14 -24.68 8.91
CA LEU A 164 4.62 -23.59 8.08
C LEU A 164 5.37 -23.44 6.74
N ALA A 165 6.30 -24.36 6.43
CA ALA A 165 7.12 -24.27 5.22
C ALA A 165 6.36 -24.55 3.91
N ASP A 166 5.28 -25.34 3.96
CA ASP A 166 4.41 -25.63 2.81
C ASP A 166 3.02 -24.99 3.01
N PHE A 167 2.69 -24.02 2.16
CA PHE A 167 1.45 -23.28 2.25
C PHE A 167 0.23 -24.05 1.72
N VAL A 168 0.41 -25.01 0.80
CA VAL A 168 -0.71 -25.70 0.15
C VAL A 168 -1.57 -26.49 1.15
N PRO A 169 -1.02 -27.38 2.01
CA PRO A 169 -1.83 -28.16 2.94
C PRO A 169 -2.44 -27.32 4.08
N ILE A 170 -1.96 -26.10 4.31
CA ILE A 170 -2.44 -25.23 5.39
C ILE A 170 -3.28 -24.05 4.88
N GLN A 171 -3.63 -24.01 3.60
CA GLN A 171 -4.35 -22.91 2.94
C GLN A 171 -5.59 -22.46 3.70
N TYR A 172 -6.38 -23.39 4.19
CA TYR A 172 -7.64 -23.15 4.90
C TYR A 172 -7.56 -23.43 6.40
N ARG A 173 -6.35 -23.66 6.92
CA ARG A 173 -6.15 -23.96 8.34
C ARG A 173 -6.20 -22.65 9.14
N TYR A 174 -7.05 -22.65 10.17
CA TYR A 174 -7.03 -21.62 11.19
C TYR A 174 -5.89 -21.87 12.19
N PHE A 175 -5.16 -20.81 12.55
CA PHE A 175 -4.12 -20.82 13.54
C PHE A 175 -4.45 -19.89 14.69
N GLU A 176 -4.40 -20.40 15.91
CA GLU A 176 -4.47 -19.58 17.11
C GLU A 176 -3.18 -18.77 17.25
N PRO A 177 -3.23 -17.48 17.61
CA PRO A 177 -2.03 -16.67 17.83
C PRO A 177 -1.05 -17.28 18.82
N ARG A 178 -1.55 -18.00 19.83
CA ARG A 178 -0.72 -18.69 20.82
C ARG A 178 0.04 -19.86 20.22
N GLU A 179 -0.55 -20.63 19.34
CA GLU A 179 0.10 -21.73 18.63
C GLU A 179 1.28 -21.25 17.79
N LEU A 180 1.10 -20.14 17.07
CA LEU A 180 2.18 -19.52 16.28
C LEU A 180 3.32 -19.03 17.19
N LEU A 181 2.96 -18.38 18.30
CA LEU A 181 3.95 -17.90 19.27
C LEU A 181 4.76 -19.05 19.89
N ASP A 182 4.11 -20.17 20.23
CA ASP A 182 4.79 -21.34 20.79
C ASP A 182 5.83 -21.90 19.79
N GLY A 183 5.53 -21.88 18.49
CA GLY A 183 6.48 -22.23 17.42
C GLY A 183 7.71 -21.33 17.38
N ALA A 184 7.55 -20.03 17.64
CA ALA A 184 8.68 -19.10 17.76
C ALA A 184 9.47 -19.33 19.05
N LEU A 185 8.79 -19.50 20.19
CA LEU A 185 9.42 -19.67 21.49
C LEU A 185 10.17 -20.99 21.66
N ALA A 186 9.89 -21.99 20.81
CA ALA A 186 10.67 -23.23 20.71
C ALA A 186 12.06 -23.03 20.09
N GLN A 187 12.30 -21.88 19.46
CA GLN A 187 13.55 -21.52 18.83
C GLN A 187 14.41 -20.65 19.79
N LYS A 188 15.72 -20.60 19.56
CA LYS A 188 16.63 -19.75 20.30
C LYS A 188 16.48 -18.28 19.87
N ALA A 189 16.63 -17.35 20.82
CA ALA A 189 16.75 -15.92 20.52
C ALA A 189 17.83 -15.65 19.48
N LEU A 190 17.56 -14.76 18.51
CA LEU A 190 18.50 -14.38 17.46
C LEU A 190 19.67 -13.55 18.02
N PHE A 191 19.37 -12.68 18.98
CA PHE A 191 20.32 -11.80 19.67
C PHE A 191 19.67 -11.23 20.95
N ALA A 192 20.47 -10.61 21.78
CA ALA A 192 19.96 -9.92 22.97
C ALA A 192 19.09 -8.69 22.59
N PRO A 193 17.99 -8.42 23.30
CA PRO A 193 17.11 -7.29 22.98
C PRO A 193 17.88 -5.97 22.85
N GLY A 194 17.71 -5.29 21.72
CA GLY A 194 18.36 -4.02 21.39
C GLY A 194 19.76 -4.14 20.77
N ALA A 195 20.35 -5.34 20.69
CA ALA A 195 21.71 -5.52 20.20
C ALA A 195 21.81 -5.46 18.67
N ASP A 196 20.75 -5.83 17.96
CA ASP A 196 20.74 -5.89 16.49
C ASP A 196 19.33 -5.66 15.95
N TRP A 197 19.17 -5.71 14.63
CA TRP A 197 17.91 -5.60 13.92
C TRP A 197 17.67 -6.83 13.04
N MET A 198 16.55 -7.52 13.26
CA MET A 198 16.10 -8.61 12.40
C MET A 198 14.57 -8.61 12.30
N TYR A 199 14.08 -8.58 11.06
CA TYR A 199 12.64 -8.64 10.82
C TYR A 199 12.05 -9.95 11.33
N SER A 200 10.99 -9.87 12.15
CA SER A 200 10.29 -11.03 12.69
C SER A 200 8.80 -10.74 12.83
N ASN A 201 7.97 -11.58 12.25
CA ASN A 201 6.51 -11.49 12.36
C ASN A 201 6.03 -11.74 13.80
N THR A 202 6.78 -12.50 14.58
CA THR A 202 6.50 -12.76 16.01
C THR A 202 6.36 -11.48 16.81
N ASN A 203 7.13 -10.44 16.50
CA ASN A 203 7.01 -9.14 17.15
C ASN A 203 5.61 -8.55 17.05
N TYR A 204 5.00 -8.64 15.87
CA TYR A 204 3.67 -8.08 15.62
C TYR A 204 2.55 -9.00 16.08
N LEU A 205 2.79 -10.31 16.11
CA LEU A 205 1.91 -11.27 16.80
C LEU A 205 1.78 -10.89 18.29
N VAL A 206 2.90 -10.64 18.96
CA VAL A 206 2.92 -10.20 20.37
C VAL A 206 2.28 -8.82 20.52
N ALA A 207 2.49 -7.90 19.58
CA ALA A 207 1.85 -6.58 19.61
C ALA A 207 0.31 -6.70 19.48
N GLY A 208 -0.22 -7.63 18.68
CA GLY A 208 -1.65 -7.92 18.62
C GLY A 208 -2.20 -8.46 19.94
N LEU A 209 -1.50 -9.40 20.56
CA LEU A 209 -1.85 -9.91 21.90
C LEU A 209 -1.81 -8.81 22.97
N LEU A 210 -0.83 -7.89 22.88
CA LEU A 210 -0.74 -6.72 23.74
C LEU A 210 -1.96 -5.80 23.58
N ILE A 211 -2.38 -5.51 22.34
CA ILE A 211 -3.59 -4.72 22.09
C ILE A 211 -4.80 -5.37 22.74
N GLN A 212 -5.05 -6.66 22.50
CA GLN A 212 -6.18 -7.37 23.10
C GLN A 212 -6.14 -7.35 24.64
N LYS A 213 -4.95 -7.56 25.24
CA LYS A 213 -4.81 -7.57 26.68
C LYS A 213 -5.09 -6.20 27.31
N VAL A 214 -4.58 -5.13 26.70
CA VAL A 214 -4.72 -3.76 27.23
C VAL A 214 -6.12 -3.22 27.01
N THR A 215 -6.76 -3.55 25.88
CA THR A 215 -8.09 -3.02 25.53
C THR A 215 -9.23 -3.88 26.09
N GLY A 216 -9.02 -5.18 26.25
CA GLY A 216 -10.05 -6.17 26.55
C GLY A 216 -10.96 -6.45 25.35
N ARG A 217 -10.54 -6.09 24.12
CA ARG A 217 -11.28 -6.24 22.88
C ARG A 217 -10.51 -7.06 21.85
N PRO A 218 -11.20 -7.69 20.88
CA PRO A 218 -10.56 -8.34 19.74
C PRO A 218 -9.67 -7.37 18.95
N TYR A 219 -8.59 -7.89 18.39
CA TYR A 219 -7.61 -7.12 17.60
C TYR A 219 -8.25 -6.44 16.37
N ASP A 220 -9.07 -7.19 15.63
CA ASP A 220 -9.78 -6.74 14.43
C ASP A 220 -10.74 -5.57 14.73
N GLU A 221 -11.44 -5.63 15.88
CA GLU A 221 -12.32 -4.55 16.33
C GLU A 221 -11.52 -3.27 16.62
N GLU A 222 -10.38 -3.38 17.29
CA GLU A 222 -9.53 -2.23 17.63
C GLU A 222 -8.93 -1.58 16.36
N VAL A 223 -8.45 -2.38 15.41
CA VAL A 223 -7.97 -1.88 14.12
C VAL A 223 -9.10 -1.21 13.32
N THR A 224 -10.26 -1.86 13.25
CA THR A 224 -11.41 -1.33 12.53
C THR A 224 -11.81 0.03 13.09
N LYS A 225 -12.08 0.11 14.40
CA LYS A 225 -12.58 1.31 15.03
C LYS A 225 -11.56 2.46 15.06
N ARG A 226 -10.30 2.12 15.39
CA ARG A 226 -9.25 3.13 15.63
C ARG A 226 -8.57 3.62 14.37
N VAL A 227 -8.58 2.83 13.30
CA VAL A 227 -7.87 3.15 12.06
C VAL A 227 -8.83 3.19 10.88
N ILE A 228 -9.47 2.09 10.55
CA ILE A 228 -10.25 1.93 9.31
C ILE A 228 -11.41 2.92 9.25
N ASP A 229 -12.29 2.88 10.25
CA ASP A 229 -13.46 3.76 10.35
C ASP A 229 -13.06 5.23 10.53
N ARG A 230 -12.00 5.46 11.32
CA ARG A 230 -11.56 6.83 11.66
C ARG A 230 -11.17 7.66 10.44
N ILE A 231 -10.61 7.02 9.40
CA ILE A 231 -10.19 7.71 8.17
C ILE A 231 -10.99 7.30 6.94
N GLY A 232 -12.00 6.43 7.12
CA GLY A 232 -12.96 6.03 6.09
C GLY A 232 -12.37 5.14 5.01
N LEU A 233 -11.58 4.13 5.38
CA LEU A 233 -11.08 3.11 4.44
C LEU A 233 -12.22 2.13 4.13
N ARG A 234 -12.85 2.29 2.99
CA ARG A 234 -14.10 1.57 2.67
C ARG A 234 -13.88 0.15 2.15
N HIS A 235 -12.69 -0.11 1.62
CA HIS A 235 -12.32 -1.37 0.98
C HIS A 235 -11.29 -2.15 1.80
N THR A 236 -11.10 -1.75 3.07
CA THR A 236 -10.11 -2.31 3.99
C THR A 236 -10.80 -2.99 5.18
N TYR A 237 -10.32 -4.17 5.54
CA TYR A 237 -10.79 -4.89 6.73
C TYR A 237 -9.74 -5.88 7.24
N VAL A 238 -9.92 -6.34 8.47
CA VAL A 238 -9.22 -7.52 9.01
C VAL A 238 -10.17 -8.70 8.85
N PRO A 239 -9.80 -9.76 8.12
CA PRO A 239 -10.65 -10.95 7.98
C PRO A 239 -10.97 -11.59 9.35
N ALA A 240 -12.20 -12.01 9.51
CA ALA A 240 -12.61 -12.79 10.67
C ALA A 240 -12.00 -14.20 10.63
N PRO A 241 -11.87 -14.89 11.78
CA PRO A 241 -11.46 -16.28 11.81
C PRO A 241 -12.30 -17.16 10.88
N GLY A 242 -11.65 -17.94 10.00
CA GLY A 242 -12.32 -18.79 9.01
C GLY A 242 -12.84 -18.07 7.77
N GLU A 243 -12.67 -16.76 7.65
CA GLU A 243 -13.00 -16.00 6.44
C GLU A 243 -11.88 -16.13 5.41
N THR A 244 -12.09 -16.95 4.39
CA THR A 244 -11.08 -17.29 3.40
C THR A 244 -11.19 -16.47 2.12
N ALA A 245 -12.40 -16.06 1.72
CA ALA A 245 -12.67 -15.29 0.52
C ALA A 245 -12.42 -13.79 0.72
N LEU A 246 -12.11 -13.08 -0.36
CA LEU A 246 -12.12 -11.61 -0.43
C LEU A 246 -13.55 -11.11 -0.66
N ARG A 247 -13.95 -10.02 -0.02
CA ARG A 247 -15.34 -9.52 0.01
C ARG A 247 -15.79 -8.82 -1.27
N GLU A 248 -14.87 -8.22 -1.99
CA GLU A 248 -15.14 -7.35 -3.15
C GLU A 248 -14.38 -7.83 -4.39
N PRO A 249 -14.61 -7.26 -5.58
CA PRO A 249 -13.88 -7.62 -6.79
C PRO A 249 -12.37 -7.60 -6.59
N HIS A 250 -11.71 -8.67 -6.97
CA HIS A 250 -10.28 -8.88 -6.79
C HIS A 250 -9.70 -9.71 -7.94
N PRO A 251 -8.40 -9.59 -8.25
CA PRO A 251 -7.73 -10.54 -9.11
C PRO A 251 -7.43 -11.83 -8.34
N HIS A 252 -7.40 -12.96 -9.04
CA HIS A 252 -6.84 -14.19 -8.50
C HIS A 252 -5.35 -14.02 -8.22
N ALA A 253 -4.88 -14.67 -7.18
CA ALA A 253 -3.49 -14.63 -6.75
C ALA A 253 -2.92 -16.05 -6.65
N TYR A 254 -1.66 -16.21 -7.03
CA TYR A 254 -1.08 -17.52 -7.26
C TYR A 254 0.22 -17.68 -6.48
N LEU A 255 0.46 -18.88 -5.96
CA LEU A 255 1.78 -19.21 -5.43
C LEU A 255 2.84 -19.09 -6.54
N ALA A 256 4.06 -18.71 -6.16
CA ALA A 256 5.20 -18.76 -7.06
C ALA A 256 5.38 -20.19 -7.58
N ALA A 257 5.71 -20.34 -8.85
CA ALA A 257 5.91 -21.64 -9.46
C ALA A 257 7.23 -21.67 -10.23
N GLU A 258 7.81 -22.85 -10.30
CA GLU A 258 8.95 -23.15 -11.18
C GLU A 258 8.57 -22.92 -12.65
N PRO A 259 9.51 -22.56 -13.51
CA PRO A 259 9.25 -22.43 -14.94
C PRO A 259 8.62 -23.72 -15.52
N GLY A 260 7.49 -23.57 -16.22
CA GLY A 260 6.77 -24.70 -16.81
C GLY A 260 5.81 -25.45 -15.89
N VAL A 261 5.77 -25.10 -14.60
CA VAL A 261 4.80 -25.65 -13.65
C VAL A 261 3.57 -24.71 -13.59
N PRO A 262 2.33 -25.24 -13.71
CA PRO A 262 1.12 -24.44 -13.52
C PRO A 262 1.12 -23.80 -12.13
N ARG A 263 0.74 -22.51 -12.08
CA ARG A 263 0.62 -21.78 -10.80
C ARG A 263 -0.59 -22.30 -10.02
N PHE A 264 -0.41 -22.51 -8.73
CA PHE A 264 -1.48 -22.90 -7.82
C PHE A 264 -2.25 -21.65 -7.39
N ASP A 265 -3.58 -21.66 -7.55
CA ASP A 265 -4.46 -20.57 -7.10
C ASP A 265 -4.53 -20.55 -5.57
N TYR A 266 -4.11 -19.44 -4.99
CA TYR A 266 -4.08 -19.22 -3.54
C TYR A 266 -4.86 -17.95 -3.16
N THR A 267 -5.85 -17.58 -3.97
CA THR A 267 -6.70 -16.41 -3.76
C THR A 267 -7.46 -16.49 -2.45
N GLU A 268 -8.11 -17.64 -2.24
CA GLU A 268 -8.79 -17.95 -0.99
C GLU A 268 -7.81 -18.60 -0.02
N MET A 269 -7.73 -18.08 1.19
CA MET A 269 -6.88 -18.64 2.26
C MET A 269 -7.33 -18.11 3.62
N ASP A 270 -7.18 -18.90 4.65
CA ASP A 270 -7.31 -18.40 6.02
C ASP A 270 -6.11 -17.49 6.36
N SER A 271 -6.40 -16.27 6.79
CA SER A 271 -5.35 -15.26 7.08
C SER A 271 -4.87 -15.27 8.52
N SER A 272 -5.36 -16.18 9.37
CA SER A 272 -5.00 -16.23 10.80
C SER A 272 -3.52 -16.47 11.04
N MET A 273 -2.85 -17.24 10.14
CA MET A 273 -1.41 -17.42 10.21
C MET A 273 -0.63 -16.09 10.19
N ALA A 274 -1.15 -15.07 9.51
CA ALA A 274 -0.52 -13.75 9.43
C ALA A 274 -1.06 -12.77 10.48
N TRP A 275 -2.29 -12.92 10.90
CA TRP A 275 -3.05 -12.15 11.89
C TRP A 275 -2.59 -10.68 12.00
N SER A 276 -2.19 -10.22 13.18
CA SER A 276 -1.74 -8.83 13.45
C SER A 276 -0.41 -8.46 12.78
N ALA A 277 0.28 -9.42 12.17
CA ALA A 277 1.49 -9.20 11.38
C ALA A 277 1.23 -9.06 9.88
N GLY A 278 0.06 -9.54 9.35
CA GLY A 278 -0.09 -9.60 7.90
C GLY A 278 -1.49 -9.85 7.34
N ALA A 279 -2.57 -9.89 8.14
CA ALA A 279 -3.89 -10.34 7.67
C ALA A 279 -4.76 -9.28 6.98
N VAL A 280 -4.46 -7.98 7.08
CA VAL A 280 -5.30 -6.93 6.49
C VAL A 280 -5.51 -7.16 4.99
N VAL A 281 -6.76 -7.08 4.58
CA VAL A 281 -7.19 -6.95 3.17
C VAL A 281 -7.45 -5.47 2.90
N SER A 282 -7.03 -4.98 1.72
CA SER A 282 -7.15 -3.57 1.35
C SER A 282 -7.15 -3.40 -0.18
N THR A 283 -7.14 -2.17 -0.67
CA THR A 283 -6.82 -1.81 -2.04
C THR A 283 -5.59 -0.91 -2.08
N ASP A 284 -4.97 -0.76 -3.26
CA ASP A 284 -3.84 0.17 -3.44
C ASP A 284 -4.24 1.62 -3.13
N THR A 285 -5.50 2.01 -3.40
CA THR A 285 -6.04 3.34 -3.06
C THR A 285 -6.19 3.53 -1.55
N ASP A 286 -6.73 2.56 -0.85
CA ASP A 286 -6.90 2.64 0.61
C ASP A 286 -5.55 2.63 1.32
N LEU A 287 -4.55 1.85 0.86
CA LEU A 287 -3.19 1.90 1.39
C LEU A 287 -2.55 3.28 1.23
N ASN A 288 -2.68 3.91 0.05
CA ASN A 288 -2.22 5.28 -0.16
C ASN A 288 -2.93 6.28 0.75
N THR A 289 -4.24 6.09 0.98
CA THR A 289 -5.04 6.92 1.89
C THR A 289 -4.58 6.75 3.33
N PHE A 290 -4.33 5.51 3.76
CA PHE A 290 -3.84 5.19 5.10
C PHE A 290 -2.49 5.85 5.39
N TYR A 291 -1.48 5.65 4.54
CA TYR A 291 -0.16 6.23 4.76
C TYR A 291 -0.17 7.76 4.66
N SER A 292 -0.97 8.33 3.76
CA SER A 292 -1.15 9.79 3.68
C SER A 292 -1.79 10.35 4.95
N ALA A 293 -2.81 9.70 5.49
CA ALA A 293 -3.46 10.10 6.73
C ALA A 293 -2.53 9.96 7.94
N LEU A 294 -1.71 8.91 7.97
CA LEU A 294 -0.72 8.67 9.00
C LEU A 294 0.33 9.78 9.04
N LEU A 295 0.96 10.08 7.90
CA LEU A 295 2.04 11.07 7.82
C LEU A 295 1.56 12.51 8.02
N THR A 296 0.27 12.79 7.78
CA THR A 296 -0.34 14.10 8.05
C THR A 296 -0.90 14.23 9.47
N GLY A 297 -0.65 13.27 10.36
CA GLY A 297 -1.03 13.33 11.78
C GLY A 297 -2.51 13.10 12.05
N ARG A 298 -3.29 12.59 11.09
CA ARG A 298 -4.72 12.31 11.28
C ARG A 298 -4.98 11.10 12.20
N LEU A 299 -4.02 10.19 12.30
CA LEU A 299 -4.13 8.95 13.06
C LEU A 299 -3.41 9.01 14.42
N LEU A 300 -2.32 9.76 14.50
CA LEU A 300 -1.47 9.87 15.69
C LEU A 300 -1.24 11.33 16.07
N PRO A 301 -1.13 11.65 17.39
CA PRO A 301 -0.57 12.91 17.83
C PRO A 301 0.89 13.08 17.37
N ALA A 302 1.37 14.33 17.32
CA ALA A 302 2.69 14.67 16.77
C ALA A 302 3.84 13.90 17.45
N ASP A 303 3.79 13.76 18.77
CA ASP A 303 4.84 13.07 19.53
C ASP A 303 4.90 11.58 19.18
N GLN A 304 3.75 10.89 19.07
CA GLN A 304 3.70 9.49 18.68
C GLN A 304 4.12 9.28 17.23
N LEU A 305 3.76 10.20 16.34
CA LEU A 305 4.22 10.15 14.95
C LEU A 305 5.74 10.36 14.86
N ALA A 306 6.31 11.25 15.67
CA ALA A 306 7.76 11.44 15.77
C ALA A 306 8.45 10.17 16.27
N GLN A 307 7.90 9.51 17.32
CA GLN A 307 8.39 8.22 17.79
C GLN A 307 8.32 7.15 16.69
N MET A 308 7.20 7.08 15.95
CA MET A 308 7.02 6.13 14.85
C MET A 308 8.08 6.31 13.76
N ARG A 309 8.48 7.55 13.48
CA ARG A 309 9.50 7.92 12.48
C ARG A 309 10.94 7.87 13.00
N THR A 310 11.16 7.57 14.27
CA THR A 310 12.50 7.34 14.83
C THR A 310 13.01 5.98 14.35
N THR A 311 13.97 5.98 13.44
CA THR A 311 14.37 4.79 12.68
C THR A 311 15.76 4.27 13.04
N VAL A 312 15.94 2.96 12.86
CA VAL A 312 17.24 2.26 12.88
C VAL A 312 17.58 1.75 11.47
N PRO A 313 18.84 1.47 11.12
CA PRO A 313 19.22 0.84 9.85
C PRO A 313 18.51 -0.50 9.68
N ALA A 314 18.07 -0.80 8.45
CA ALA A 314 17.40 -2.04 8.07
C ALA A 314 17.85 -2.48 6.66
N GLU A 315 19.15 -2.57 6.48
CA GLU A 315 19.82 -2.82 5.18
C GLU A 315 19.38 -4.14 4.51
N LEU A 316 18.91 -5.11 5.29
CA LEU A 316 18.33 -6.35 4.77
C LEU A 316 17.06 -6.13 3.93
N LEU A 317 16.38 -4.97 4.10
CA LEU A 317 15.23 -4.58 3.28
C LEU A 317 15.62 -3.82 2.01
N GLY A 318 16.90 -3.53 1.84
CA GLY A 318 17.50 -2.83 0.71
C GLY A 318 18.39 -1.67 1.12
N PRO A 319 19.24 -1.19 0.20
CA PRO A 319 20.20 -0.13 0.47
C PRO A 319 19.54 1.16 1.00
N GLY A 320 20.06 1.68 2.11
CA GLY A 320 19.60 2.91 2.75
C GLY A 320 18.20 2.85 3.37
N VAL A 321 17.57 1.67 3.42
CA VAL A 321 16.28 1.49 4.10
C VAL A 321 16.48 1.56 5.60
N ARG A 322 15.58 2.28 6.27
CA ARG A 322 15.54 2.38 7.72
C ARG A 322 14.16 1.98 8.23
N TYR A 323 14.09 1.41 9.42
CA TYR A 323 12.84 0.92 10.02
C TYR A 323 12.50 1.70 11.30
N GLY A 324 11.30 2.22 11.35
CA GLY A 324 10.73 2.89 12.52
C GLY A 324 9.84 1.94 13.35
N LEU A 325 8.74 2.43 13.88
CA LEU A 325 7.77 1.62 14.60
C LEU A 325 6.64 1.22 13.64
N GLY A 326 6.84 0.13 12.87
CA GLY A 326 5.86 -0.38 11.90
C GLY A 326 5.82 0.32 10.56
N ILE A 327 6.75 1.23 10.29
CA ILE A 327 6.95 1.86 8.99
C ILE A 327 8.42 1.85 8.58
N GLN A 328 8.65 1.98 7.29
CA GLN A 328 9.99 2.08 6.69
C GLN A 328 10.16 3.46 6.06
N SER A 329 11.40 3.95 6.03
CA SER A 329 11.79 5.02 5.13
C SER A 329 12.77 4.51 4.08
N ARG A 330 12.62 4.99 2.85
CA ARG A 330 13.46 4.62 1.71
C ARG A 330 13.89 5.89 0.98
N PRO A 331 15.18 6.07 0.68
CA PRO A 331 15.63 7.19 -0.14
C PRO A 331 15.09 7.06 -1.57
N LEU A 332 14.70 8.19 -2.16
CA LEU A 332 14.26 8.30 -3.54
C LEU A 332 15.41 8.78 -4.43
N THR A 333 15.46 8.32 -5.68
CA THR A 333 16.47 8.74 -6.65
C THR A 333 16.41 10.23 -6.97
N CYS A 334 15.24 10.86 -6.85
CA CYS A 334 15.04 12.30 -7.02
C CYS A 334 15.24 13.12 -5.74
N GLY A 335 15.75 12.49 -4.69
CA GLY A 335 15.93 13.11 -3.37
C GLY A 335 14.72 12.99 -2.45
N GLY A 336 14.95 13.14 -1.15
CA GLY A 336 13.93 12.94 -0.11
C GLY A 336 13.68 11.46 0.21
N LEU A 337 12.61 11.22 0.96
CA LEU A 337 12.25 9.90 1.46
C LEU A 337 10.82 9.54 1.06
N ALA A 338 10.61 8.26 0.75
CA ALA A 338 9.29 7.64 0.79
C ALA A 338 9.10 6.92 2.13
N TRP A 339 7.95 7.12 2.75
CA TRP A 339 7.54 6.47 3.98
C TRP A 339 6.39 5.51 3.72
N GLY A 340 6.42 4.34 4.30
CA GLY A 340 5.37 3.33 4.15
C GLY A 340 5.82 1.98 4.66
N HIS A 341 5.24 0.92 4.14
CA HIS A 341 5.65 -0.46 4.36
C HIS A 341 5.38 -1.27 3.08
N GLY A 342 6.13 -2.31 2.85
CA GLY A 342 5.79 -3.28 1.82
C GLY A 342 4.97 -4.43 2.39
N GLY A 343 4.29 -5.17 1.54
CA GLY A 343 3.53 -6.36 1.90
C GLY A 343 3.95 -7.57 1.10
N THR A 344 4.00 -8.72 1.76
CA THR A 344 4.06 -10.02 1.14
C THR A 344 3.05 -10.90 1.85
N SER A 345 2.16 -11.52 1.12
CA SER A 345 1.37 -12.69 1.56
C SER A 345 1.86 -13.90 0.76
N ALA A 346 1.26 -15.06 0.95
CA ALA A 346 1.62 -16.24 0.17
C ALA A 346 1.55 -16.03 -1.36
N ALA A 347 0.62 -15.20 -1.83
CA ALA A 347 0.34 -15.01 -3.25
C ALA A 347 0.27 -13.54 -3.72
N HIS A 348 0.56 -12.56 -2.85
CA HIS A 348 0.61 -11.15 -3.24
C HIS A 348 1.94 -10.52 -2.80
N LYS A 349 2.43 -9.60 -3.61
CA LYS A 349 3.52 -8.69 -3.24
C LYS A 349 3.08 -7.26 -3.48
N ASN A 350 3.16 -6.44 -2.43
CA ASN A 350 2.90 -5.01 -2.50
C ASN A 350 4.17 -4.20 -2.20
N ARG A 351 4.33 -3.09 -2.91
CA ARG A 351 5.33 -2.05 -2.65
C ARG A 351 4.69 -0.69 -2.79
N GLY A 352 5.01 0.21 -1.87
CA GLY A 352 4.46 1.56 -1.93
C GLY A 352 5.15 2.50 -0.98
N GLY A 353 4.65 3.73 -0.97
CA GLY A 353 5.11 4.76 -0.06
C GLY A 353 4.49 6.11 -0.36
N VAL A 354 4.63 7.02 0.60
CA VAL A 354 4.15 8.40 0.56
C VAL A 354 5.31 9.33 0.85
N THR A 355 5.42 10.41 0.10
CA THR A 355 6.41 11.49 0.31
C THR A 355 5.86 12.58 1.21
N GLU A 356 6.72 13.41 1.78
CA GLU A 356 6.31 14.53 2.65
C GLU A 356 5.49 15.60 1.89
N ASP A 357 5.67 15.73 0.58
CA ASP A 357 4.87 16.61 -0.28
C ASP A 357 3.54 15.98 -0.74
N GLY A 358 3.19 14.79 -0.22
CA GLY A 358 1.88 14.16 -0.38
C GLY A 358 1.68 13.32 -1.64
N ARG A 359 2.74 13.07 -2.44
CA ARG A 359 2.69 12.05 -3.49
C ARG A 359 2.60 10.67 -2.84
N ALA A 360 1.82 9.79 -3.42
CA ALA A 360 1.65 8.44 -2.91
C ALA A 360 1.60 7.41 -4.05
N VAL A 361 2.11 6.23 -3.82
CA VAL A 361 2.02 5.12 -4.74
C VAL A 361 1.89 3.81 -3.98
N SER A 362 1.05 2.94 -4.50
CA SER A 362 1.00 1.53 -4.14
C SER A 362 0.96 0.71 -5.42
N ILE A 363 1.78 -0.33 -5.51
CA ILE A 363 1.86 -1.27 -6.63
C ILE A 363 1.77 -2.68 -6.06
N THR A 364 0.86 -3.49 -6.60
CA THR A 364 0.67 -4.88 -6.20
C THR A 364 0.81 -5.81 -7.40
N VAL A 365 1.44 -6.96 -7.21
CA VAL A 365 1.44 -8.09 -8.15
C VAL A 365 0.82 -9.32 -7.49
N THR A 366 0.21 -10.19 -8.29
CA THR A 366 -0.59 -11.33 -7.82
C THR A 366 0.16 -12.66 -7.81
N THR A 367 1.44 -12.58 -7.52
CA THR A 367 2.30 -13.69 -7.09
C THR A 367 3.52 -13.09 -6.37
N VAL A 368 4.23 -13.89 -5.59
CA VAL A 368 5.49 -13.44 -4.97
C VAL A 368 6.58 -13.48 -6.04
N PRO A 369 7.18 -12.33 -6.39
CA PRO A 369 8.21 -12.25 -7.42
C PRO A 369 9.56 -12.72 -6.91
N ASP A 370 10.43 -13.09 -7.83
CA ASP A 370 11.86 -13.26 -7.56
C ASP A 370 12.57 -11.93 -7.25
N ALA A 371 13.85 -11.99 -6.90
CA ALA A 371 14.61 -10.80 -6.51
C ALA A 371 14.76 -9.75 -7.64
N PRO A 372 15.05 -10.11 -8.91
CA PRO A 372 15.04 -9.15 -10.02
C PRO A 372 13.70 -8.44 -10.20
N THR A 373 12.59 -9.17 -10.26
CA THR A 373 11.25 -8.61 -10.41
C THR A 373 10.86 -7.74 -9.22
N ALA A 374 11.22 -8.15 -7.99
CA ALA A 374 11.00 -7.33 -6.78
C ALA A 374 11.77 -5.99 -6.86
N LYS A 375 12.94 -5.97 -7.50
CA LYS A 375 13.66 -4.73 -7.81
C LYS A 375 12.92 -3.88 -8.84
N HIS A 376 12.41 -4.46 -9.93
CA HIS A 376 11.61 -3.75 -10.92
C HIS A 376 10.38 -3.09 -10.31
N MET A 377 9.71 -3.75 -9.35
CA MET A 377 8.62 -3.14 -8.58
C MET A 377 9.11 -1.94 -7.75
N THR A 378 10.27 -2.05 -7.10
CA THR A 378 10.85 -0.95 -6.32
C THR A 378 11.20 0.24 -7.23
N ASP A 379 11.80 -0.02 -8.40
CA ASP A 379 12.14 1.00 -9.40
C ASP A 379 10.86 1.65 -9.99
N ALA A 380 9.77 0.89 -10.11
CA ALA A 380 8.48 1.44 -10.55
C ALA A 380 7.87 2.39 -9.50
N VAL A 381 7.96 2.04 -8.22
CA VAL A 381 7.55 2.91 -7.09
C VAL A 381 8.37 4.19 -7.07
N ASP A 382 9.71 4.10 -7.15
CA ASP A 382 10.60 5.26 -7.18
C ASP A 382 10.27 6.19 -8.36
N ALA A 383 10.15 5.63 -9.56
CA ALA A 383 9.83 6.41 -10.75
C ALA A 383 8.45 7.08 -10.67
N ALA A 384 7.46 6.44 -10.04
CA ALA A 384 6.13 7.02 -9.86
C ALA A 384 6.13 8.17 -8.85
N LEU A 385 6.93 8.06 -7.78
CA LEU A 385 7.08 9.11 -6.76
C LEU A 385 7.99 10.26 -7.23
N CYS A 386 8.89 10.05 -8.20
CA CYS A 386 9.82 11.06 -8.70
C CYS A 386 9.28 11.88 -9.88
N ARG A 387 8.02 11.73 -10.25
CA ARG A 387 7.36 12.50 -11.34
C ARG A 387 7.07 13.96 -11.00
#